data_a9f0f0a40a0ea2132fb91c9e0310acd4
#
_entry.id   a9f0f0a40a0ea2132fb91c9e0310acd4
#
_cell.length_a   1.000
_cell.length_b   1.000
_cell.length_c   1.000
_cell.angle_alpha   90.00
_cell.angle_beta   90.00
_cell.angle_gamma   90.00
#
_symmetry.space_group_name_H-M   'P 1'
#
loop_
_entity.id
_entity.type
_entity.pdbx_description
1 polymer ?
#
loop_
_entity_poly.entity_id
_entity_poly.type
_entity_poly.pdbx_seq_one_letter_code
_entity_poly.pdbx_strand_id
1 'polypeptide(L)'
;LFRSVALSWIALSLMGALPYVLTGALDSYVDAVFETVSGLTTTGSTVFPEVEHLPYSVLLWRSLTQWMGGMGVLVLFLALMPKLGDGAVYLMRAESPGPIKSKLVPKVGSTAKILYGIYVALTVLEMACLRIAGLSWFSAVNHAFTTMATGGFSINNTSLAGSSPAVMWIITVFSFLAGVNFSLLFLAATGKLRTALRSEELRVYTTIVVSVTLLICVCLRVQAGVPLGESVTDAAFQTVTIMTTTGFATVDFALWPTFCRMALLVLMFTGGCAGSTSGGMK
;
A
#
# COMPACT_ATOMS: atom_id res chain seq x y z
N LEU A 1 10.44 -3.11 25.33
CA LEU A 1 10.45 -2.65 23.95
C LEU A 1 9.19 -3.06 23.20
N PHE A 2 8.86 -4.37 23.08
CA PHE A 2 7.61 -4.85 22.44
C PHE A 2 6.36 -4.24 23.09
N ARG A 3 6.34 -4.13 24.44
CA ARG A 3 5.25 -3.45 25.16
C ARG A 3 5.11 -1.98 24.76
N SER A 4 6.22 -1.27 24.58
CA SER A 4 6.19 0.15 24.19
C SER A 4 5.64 0.32 22.77
N VAL A 5 6.03 -0.56 21.83
CA VAL A 5 5.49 -0.57 20.45
C VAL A 5 3.98 -0.83 20.49
N ALA A 6 3.54 -1.90 21.15
CA ALA A 6 2.11 -2.25 21.25
C ALA A 6 1.28 -1.13 21.89
N LEU A 7 1.78 -0.53 22.99
CA LEU A 7 1.11 0.59 23.65
C LEU A 7 1.03 1.83 22.75
N SER A 8 2.08 2.10 21.95
CA SER A 8 2.07 3.20 20.98
C SER A 8 1.00 3.00 19.91
N TRP A 9 0.87 1.80 19.35
CA TRP A 9 -0.18 1.48 18.39
C TRP A 9 -1.58 1.63 18.98
N ILE A 10 -1.80 1.13 20.21
CA ILE A 10 -3.07 1.29 20.92
C ILE A 10 -3.38 2.78 21.15
N ALA A 11 -2.43 3.54 21.70
CA ALA A 11 -2.61 4.96 21.98
C ALA A 11 -2.91 5.75 20.69
N LEU A 12 -2.16 5.51 19.60
CA LEU A 12 -2.39 6.16 18.31
C LEU A 12 -3.77 5.82 17.74
N SER A 13 -4.21 4.57 17.88
CA SER A 13 -5.53 4.14 17.43
C SER A 13 -6.66 4.83 18.20
N LEU A 14 -6.53 4.92 19.51
CA LEU A 14 -7.51 5.62 20.35
C LEU A 14 -7.52 7.13 20.06
N MET A 15 -6.38 7.78 19.97
CA MET A 15 -6.32 9.22 19.67
C MET A 15 -6.75 9.53 18.24
N GLY A 16 -6.37 8.69 17.27
CA GLY A 16 -6.72 8.86 15.87
C GLY A 16 -8.20 8.62 15.56
N ALA A 17 -8.96 8.03 16.49
CA ALA A 17 -10.40 7.89 16.41
C ALA A 17 -11.14 9.22 16.70
N LEU A 18 -10.52 10.13 17.46
CA LEU A 18 -11.17 11.38 17.87
C LEU A 18 -11.67 12.25 16.70
N PRO A 19 -10.93 12.44 15.60
CA PRO A 19 -11.43 13.23 14.47
C PRO A 19 -12.75 12.71 13.90
N TYR A 20 -12.99 11.42 13.85
CA TYR A 20 -14.25 10.86 13.34
C TYR A 20 -15.45 11.20 14.24
N VAL A 21 -15.26 11.13 15.57
CA VAL A 21 -16.30 11.45 16.54
C VAL A 21 -16.53 12.95 16.62
N LEU A 22 -15.45 13.75 16.67
CA LEU A 22 -15.54 15.21 16.77
C LEU A 22 -16.18 15.86 15.54
N THR A 23 -16.03 15.25 14.36
CA THR A 23 -16.69 15.71 13.13
C THR A 23 -18.12 15.20 12.98
N GLY A 24 -18.57 14.31 13.87
CA GLY A 24 -19.87 13.66 13.77
C GLY A 24 -19.96 12.67 12.59
N ALA A 25 -18.82 12.24 12.05
CA ALA A 25 -18.79 11.26 10.95
C ALA A 25 -19.14 9.85 11.42
N LEU A 26 -18.82 9.51 12.67
CA LEU A 26 -19.20 8.27 13.34
C LEU A 26 -19.74 8.61 14.75
N ASP A 27 -20.90 8.07 15.08
CA ASP A 27 -21.52 8.23 16.40
C ASP A 27 -20.89 7.31 17.45
N SER A 28 -20.40 6.15 17.02
CA SER A 28 -19.77 5.13 17.86
C SER A 28 -18.27 5.33 17.93
N TYR A 29 -17.74 5.52 19.14
CA TYR A 29 -16.28 5.60 19.35
C TYR A 29 -15.58 4.26 19.01
N VAL A 30 -16.26 3.13 19.21
CA VAL A 30 -15.70 1.81 18.88
C VAL A 30 -15.52 1.69 17.38
N ASP A 31 -16.48 2.14 16.57
CA ASP A 31 -16.39 2.16 15.11
C ASP A 31 -15.29 3.11 14.63
N ALA A 32 -15.15 4.27 15.29
CA ALA A 32 -14.06 5.21 15.02
C ALA A 32 -12.68 4.60 15.31
N VAL A 33 -12.55 3.84 16.40
CA VAL A 33 -11.33 3.10 16.72
C VAL A 33 -11.07 2.01 15.67
N PHE A 34 -12.08 1.25 15.26
CA PHE A 34 -11.95 0.24 14.19
C PHE A 34 -11.44 0.88 12.90
N GLU A 35 -12.06 1.97 12.44
CA GLU A 35 -11.66 2.68 11.22
C GLU A 35 -10.21 3.17 11.31
N THR A 36 -9.81 3.70 12.49
CA THR A 36 -8.43 4.15 12.73
C THR A 36 -7.43 3.00 12.74
N VAL A 37 -7.76 1.88 13.41
CA VAL A 37 -6.92 0.68 13.43
C VAL A 37 -6.75 0.16 12.00
N SER A 38 -7.85 0.03 11.26
CA SER A 38 -7.84 -0.39 9.85
C SER A 38 -6.99 0.56 8.99
N GLY A 39 -7.05 1.86 9.24
CA GLY A 39 -6.19 2.83 8.58
C GLY A 39 -4.72 2.62 8.92
N LEU A 40 -4.35 2.69 10.20
CA LEU A 40 -2.96 2.60 10.66
C LEU A 40 -2.30 1.25 10.36
N THR A 41 -3.05 0.15 10.38
CA THR A 41 -2.55 -1.18 10.00
C THR A 41 -2.60 -1.43 8.49
N THR A 42 -3.05 -0.45 7.72
CA THR A 42 -3.22 -0.55 6.27
C THR A 42 -4.12 -1.72 5.84
N THR A 43 -5.07 -2.11 6.69
CA THR A 43 -6.00 -3.21 6.42
C THR A 43 -7.03 -2.86 5.34
N GLY A 44 -7.51 -1.60 5.32
CA GLY A 44 -8.44 -1.12 4.31
C GLY A 44 -9.91 -1.52 4.53
N SER A 45 -10.24 -2.21 5.62
CA SER A 45 -11.64 -2.48 5.99
C SER A 45 -12.30 -1.24 6.56
N THR A 46 -13.55 -0.96 6.20
CA THR A 46 -14.26 0.24 6.65
C THR A 46 -15.60 -0.10 7.29
N VAL A 47 -16.00 0.68 8.28
CA VAL A 47 -17.33 0.65 8.90
C VAL A 47 -18.32 1.60 8.19
N PHE A 48 -17.81 2.49 7.34
CA PHE A 48 -18.68 3.38 6.57
C PHE A 48 -19.41 2.61 5.47
N PRO A 49 -20.75 2.60 5.45
CA PRO A 49 -21.51 1.99 4.36
C PRO A 49 -21.34 2.77 3.05
N GLU A 50 -21.21 4.10 3.15
CA GLU A 50 -21.00 5.00 2.03
C GLU A 50 -19.93 6.03 2.39
N VAL A 51 -18.94 6.21 1.52
CA VAL A 51 -17.82 7.13 1.75
C VAL A 51 -17.93 8.43 0.96
N GLU A 52 -18.71 8.46 -0.12
CA GLU A 52 -18.78 9.60 -1.05
C GLU A 52 -19.42 10.85 -0.44
N HIS A 53 -20.25 10.67 0.58
CA HIS A 53 -20.90 11.78 1.30
C HIS A 53 -20.11 12.29 2.50
N LEU A 54 -18.96 11.66 2.80
CA LEU A 54 -18.12 12.08 3.93
C LEU A 54 -17.45 13.43 3.66
N PRO A 55 -17.26 14.25 4.70
CA PRO A 55 -16.47 15.46 4.58
C PRO A 55 -15.07 15.19 4.07
N TYR A 56 -14.55 16.08 3.25
CA TYR A 56 -13.17 15.96 2.70
C TYR A 56 -12.10 15.81 3.78
N SER A 57 -12.30 16.42 4.95
CA SER A 57 -11.40 16.27 6.10
C SER A 57 -11.34 14.84 6.62
N VAL A 58 -12.49 14.15 6.67
CA VAL A 58 -12.58 12.74 7.10
C VAL A 58 -11.95 11.81 6.08
N LEU A 59 -12.24 12.01 4.78
CA LEU A 59 -11.64 11.24 3.69
C LEU A 59 -10.10 11.38 3.67
N LEU A 60 -9.61 12.60 3.83
CA LEU A 60 -8.17 12.86 3.90
C LEU A 60 -7.56 12.22 5.15
N TRP A 61 -8.23 12.30 6.30
CA TRP A 61 -7.76 11.67 7.53
C TRP A 61 -7.64 10.16 7.39
N ARG A 62 -8.64 9.49 6.78
CA ARG A 62 -8.60 8.06 6.46
C ARG A 62 -7.37 7.70 5.62
N SER A 63 -7.14 8.42 4.54
CA SER A 63 -6.00 8.18 3.64
C SER A 63 -4.66 8.48 4.32
N LEU A 64 -4.61 9.53 5.14
CA LEU A 64 -3.42 9.92 5.89
C LEU A 64 -3.06 8.88 6.96
N THR A 65 -4.04 8.30 7.67
CA THR A 65 -3.78 7.21 8.64
C THR A 65 -3.14 6.01 7.96
N GLN A 66 -3.60 5.62 6.75
CA GLN A 66 -2.95 4.57 5.98
C GLN A 66 -1.53 4.96 5.57
N TRP A 67 -1.33 6.16 5.08
CA TRP A 67 -0.01 6.63 4.66
C TRP A 67 1.01 6.65 5.80
N MET A 68 0.60 7.09 6.98
CA MET A 68 1.43 7.03 8.19
C MET A 68 1.72 5.59 8.63
N GLY A 69 0.73 4.71 8.51
CA GLY A 69 0.84 3.31 8.88
C GLY A 69 1.73 2.50 7.94
N GLY A 70 1.69 2.77 6.62
CA GLY A 70 2.37 1.97 5.59
C GLY A 70 3.87 1.84 5.76
N MET A 71 4.56 2.87 6.25
CA MET A 71 5.98 2.80 6.61
C MET A 71 6.23 2.52 8.10
N GLY A 72 5.18 2.21 8.85
CA GLY A 72 5.25 2.07 10.30
C GLY A 72 5.49 3.41 11.00
N VAL A 73 4.57 3.77 11.86
CA VAL A 73 4.61 5.07 12.59
C VAL A 73 5.93 5.22 13.35
N LEU A 74 6.51 4.11 13.85
CA LEU A 74 7.77 4.16 14.60
C LEU A 74 8.99 4.41 13.70
N VAL A 75 8.97 3.98 12.44
CA VAL A 75 10.03 4.32 11.47
C VAL A 75 10.00 5.82 11.18
N LEU A 76 8.80 6.43 11.12
CA LEU A 76 8.65 7.88 11.02
C LEU A 76 9.26 8.59 12.23
N PHE A 77 8.97 8.15 13.45
CA PHE A 77 9.58 8.70 14.66
C PHE A 77 11.10 8.58 14.66
N LEU A 78 11.64 7.44 14.22
CA LEU A 78 13.10 7.24 14.10
C LEU A 78 13.73 8.16 13.06
N ALA A 79 13.04 8.47 11.98
CA ALA A 79 13.50 9.42 10.98
C ALA A 79 13.53 10.85 11.51
N LEU A 80 12.55 11.24 12.32
CA LEU A 80 12.41 12.58 12.89
C LEU A 80 13.33 12.80 14.13
N MET A 81 13.59 11.75 14.92
CA MET A 81 14.39 11.85 16.16
C MET A 81 15.77 11.15 16.03
N PRO A 82 16.76 11.76 15.38
CA PRO A 82 18.05 11.12 15.11
C PRO A 82 18.94 10.88 16.34
N LYS A 83 18.55 11.30 17.54
CA LYS A 83 19.33 11.21 18.78
C LYS A 83 18.94 10.05 19.71
N LEU A 84 18.03 9.19 19.32
CA LEU A 84 17.72 7.97 20.08
C LEU A 84 18.87 6.97 19.87
N GLY A 85 19.71 6.80 20.90
CA GLY A 85 20.87 5.92 20.92
C GLY A 85 20.59 4.45 20.51
N ASP A 86 21.27 3.48 21.10
CA ASP A 86 21.18 2.04 20.73
C ASP A 86 19.76 1.45 20.74
N GLY A 87 18.81 2.05 21.46
CA GLY A 87 17.40 1.69 21.47
C GLY A 87 16.68 1.83 20.11
N ALA A 88 17.16 2.74 19.24
CA ALA A 88 16.60 2.97 17.91
C ALA A 88 16.71 1.74 16.97
N VAL A 89 17.79 0.96 17.10
CA VAL A 89 18.01 -0.27 16.31
C VAL A 89 16.93 -1.31 16.57
N TYR A 90 16.58 -1.43 17.84
CA TYR A 90 15.57 -2.41 18.26
C TYR A 90 14.16 -2.00 17.86
N LEU A 91 13.83 -0.71 17.90
CA LEU A 91 12.55 -0.17 17.44
C LEU A 91 12.36 -0.42 15.94
N MET A 92 13.38 -0.12 15.13
CA MET A 92 13.33 -0.37 13.70
C MET A 92 13.15 -1.86 13.37
N ARG A 93 13.79 -2.76 14.14
CA ARG A 93 13.63 -4.20 13.97
C ARG A 93 12.25 -4.71 14.34
N ALA A 94 11.57 -4.06 15.29
CA ALA A 94 10.23 -4.44 15.70
C ALA A 94 9.15 -4.06 14.67
N GLU A 95 9.41 -3.03 13.87
CA GLU A 95 8.47 -2.50 12.88
C GLU A 95 8.77 -2.94 11.44
N SER A 96 10.02 -3.31 11.14
CA SER A 96 10.41 -3.73 9.79
C SER A 96 10.01 -5.18 9.55
N PRO A 97 9.09 -5.46 8.63
CA PRO A 97 8.72 -6.84 8.28
C PRO A 97 9.89 -7.52 7.53
N GLY A 98 10.27 -8.69 7.99
CA GLY A 98 11.26 -9.56 7.35
C GLY A 98 12.70 -9.42 7.86
N PRO A 99 13.62 -10.28 7.41
CA PRO A 99 15.01 -10.30 7.84
C PRO A 99 15.79 -9.12 7.26
N ILE A 100 16.26 -8.21 8.11
CA ILE A 100 17.14 -7.10 7.70
C ILE A 100 18.52 -7.66 7.38
N LYS A 101 18.80 -7.95 6.12
CA LYS A 101 20.09 -8.53 5.66
C LYS A 101 21.16 -7.48 5.36
N SER A 102 20.82 -6.22 5.18
CA SER A 102 21.79 -5.18 4.81
C SER A 102 21.59 -3.88 5.58
N LYS A 103 22.67 -3.34 6.11
CA LYS A 103 22.73 -1.96 6.60
C LYS A 103 23.05 -1.05 5.41
N LEU A 104 22.11 -0.19 5.03
CA LEU A 104 22.34 0.79 3.95
C LEU A 104 23.39 1.84 4.34
N VAL A 105 23.45 2.16 5.62
CA VAL A 105 24.42 3.10 6.23
C VAL A 105 24.68 2.72 7.68
N PRO A 106 25.83 3.14 8.26
CA PRO A 106 26.24 2.77 9.62
C PRO A 106 25.29 3.18 10.74
N LYS A 107 24.46 4.21 10.51
CA LYS A 107 23.52 4.76 11.50
C LYS A 107 22.06 4.42 11.13
N VAL A 108 21.35 3.79 12.04
CA VAL A 108 19.93 3.39 11.86
C VAL A 108 19.02 4.56 11.51
N GLY A 109 19.19 5.70 12.17
CA GLY A 109 18.41 6.91 11.87
C GLY A 109 18.65 7.45 10.46
N SER A 110 19.84 7.27 9.89
CA SER A 110 20.11 7.64 8.50
C SER A 110 19.45 6.70 7.52
N THR A 111 19.40 5.40 7.83
CA THR A 111 18.65 4.41 7.01
C THR A 111 17.17 4.72 7.01
N ALA A 112 16.57 4.97 8.18
CA ALA A 112 15.15 5.33 8.27
C ALA A 112 14.81 6.58 7.45
N LYS A 113 15.63 7.64 7.53
CA LYS A 113 15.45 8.87 6.73
C LYS A 113 15.48 8.62 5.24
N ILE A 114 16.41 7.78 4.77
CA ILE A 114 16.53 7.43 3.35
C ILE A 114 15.29 6.67 2.88
N LEU A 115 14.86 5.63 3.61
CA LEU A 115 13.70 4.82 3.26
C LEU A 115 12.42 5.69 3.25
N TYR A 116 12.26 6.54 4.26
CA TYR A 116 11.13 7.46 4.33
C TYR A 116 11.18 8.51 3.21
N GLY A 117 12.38 9.00 2.87
CA GLY A 117 12.57 9.92 1.74
C GLY A 117 12.13 9.32 0.40
N ILE A 118 12.44 8.02 0.16
CA ILE A 118 11.99 7.31 -1.03
C ILE A 118 10.46 7.16 -1.03
N TYR A 119 9.89 6.79 0.12
CA TYR A 119 8.44 6.67 0.28
C TYR A 119 7.72 7.98 -0.06
N VAL A 120 8.17 9.10 0.51
CA VAL A 120 7.64 10.43 0.22
C VAL A 120 7.82 10.79 -1.26
N ALA A 121 9.01 10.56 -1.83
CA ALA A 121 9.31 10.87 -3.22
C ALA A 121 8.39 10.10 -4.20
N LEU A 122 8.19 8.80 -3.96
CA LEU A 122 7.27 7.99 -4.76
C LEU A 122 5.82 8.44 -4.59
N THR A 123 5.39 8.78 -3.37
CA THR A 123 4.04 9.32 -3.12
C THR A 123 3.81 10.61 -3.91
N VAL A 124 4.76 11.56 -3.86
CA VAL A 124 4.65 12.83 -4.61
C VAL A 124 4.66 12.59 -6.12
N LEU A 125 5.50 11.66 -6.59
CA LEU A 125 5.55 11.30 -8.01
C LEU A 125 4.22 10.70 -8.47
N GLU A 126 3.63 9.80 -7.70
CA GLU A 126 2.31 9.22 -7.98
C GLU A 126 1.21 10.30 -8.02
N MET A 127 1.18 11.20 -7.01
CA MET A 127 0.24 12.33 -7.02
C MET A 127 0.33 13.14 -8.32
N ALA A 128 1.56 13.46 -8.77
CA ALA A 128 1.79 14.20 -10.01
C ALA A 128 1.28 13.42 -11.24
N CYS A 129 1.60 12.13 -11.33
CA CYS A 129 1.14 11.25 -12.41
C CYS A 129 -0.39 11.16 -12.45
N LEU A 130 -1.05 10.94 -11.31
CA LEU A 130 -2.51 10.86 -11.20
C LEU A 130 -3.17 12.21 -11.56
N ARG A 131 -2.55 13.33 -11.16
CA ARG A 131 -3.03 14.67 -11.55
C ARG A 131 -2.95 14.89 -13.07
N ILE A 132 -1.85 14.48 -13.70
CA ILE A 132 -1.68 14.54 -15.15
C ILE A 132 -2.68 13.62 -15.87
N ALA A 133 -3.01 12.47 -15.29
CA ALA A 133 -4.02 11.55 -15.82
C ALA A 133 -5.46 12.06 -15.69
N GLY A 134 -5.67 13.25 -15.12
CA GLY A 134 -6.96 13.94 -15.07
C GLY A 134 -7.72 13.87 -13.75
N LEU A 135 -7.17 13.25 -12.70
CA LEU A 135 -7.80 13.28 -11.39
C LEU A 135 -7.73 14.67 -10.75
N SER A 136 -8.72 15.00 -9.90
CA SER A 136 -8.65 16.18 -9.06
C SER A 136 -7.46 16.10 -8.10
N TRP A 137 -6.93 17.22 -7.61
CA TRP A 137 -5.87 17.23 -6.60
C TRP A 137 -6.23 16.41 -5.37
N PHE A 138 -7.47 16.57 -4.89
CA PHE A 138 -7.96 15.84 -3.73
C PHE A 138 -7.95 14.33 -3.96
N SER A 139 -8.46 13.87 -5.09
CA SER A 139 -8.47 12.46 -5.47
C SER A 139 -7.05 11.91 -5.65
N ALA A 140 -6.16 12.65 -6.32
CA ALA A 140 -4.77 12.25 -6.54
C ALA A 140 -4.00 12.08 -5.22
N VAL A 141 -4.16 13.00 -4.27
CA VAL A 141 -3.53 12.92 -2.94
C VAL A 141 -4.03 11.69 -2.17
N ASN A 142 -5.36 11.51 -2.10
CA ASN A 142 -5.93 10.38 -1.36
C ASN A 142 -5.49 9.04 -1.93
N HIS A 143 -5.59 8.84 -3.25
CA HIS A 143 -5.19 7.58 -3.88
C HIS A 143 -3.68 7.34 -3.76
N ALA A 144 -2.83 8.36 -3.93
CA ALA A 144 -1.39 8.17 -3.76
C ALA A 144 -1.02 7.79 -2.31
N PHE A 145 -1.69 8.36 -1.31
CA PHE A 145 -1.48 7.96 0.08
C PHE A 145 -1.81 6.48 0.30
N THR A 146 -2.96 6.05 -0.18
CA THR A 146 -3.47 4.71 0.07
C THR A 146 -2.81 3.65 -0.83
N THR A 147 -2.34 4.01 -2.03
CA THR A 147 -1.55 3.15 -2.92
C THR A 147 -0.17 2.87 -2.33
N MET A 148 0.58 3.94 -2.00
CA MET A 148 1.94 3.78 -1.47
C MET A 148 1.97 3.09 -0.12
N ALA A 149 0.92 3.26 0.69
CA ALA A 149 0.73 2.53 1.93
C ALA A 149 0.27 1.08 1.73
N THR A 150 -0.12 0.70 0.50
CA THR A 150 -0.75 -0.59 0.18
C THR A 150 -1.98 -0.88 1.05
N GLY A 151 -2.81 0.15 1.32
CA GLY A 151 -3.92 0.08 2.26
C GLY A 151 -5.31 0.07 1.62
N GLY A 152 -5.48 0.64 0.42
CA GLY A 152 -6.67 0.50 -0.43
C GLY A 152 -7.91 1.28 -0.01
N PHE A 153 -7.85 2.18 0.96
CA PHE A 153 -8.96 3.09 1.18
C PHE A 153 -9.21 3.95 -0.06
N SER A 154 -10.46 4.02 -0.48
CA SER A 154 -10.90 4.88 -1.58
C SER A 154 -11.83 5.98 -1.07
N ILE A 155 -11.93 7.04 -1.87
CA ILE A 155 -12.92 8.10 -1.70
C ILE A 155 -14.24 7.80 -2.42
N ASN A 156 -14.29 6.70 -3.18
CA ASN A 156 -15.46 6.23 -3.90
C ASN A 156 -15.90 4.88 -3.34
N ASN A 157 -17.23 4.65 -3.28
CA ASN A 157 -17.81 3.39 -2.84
C ASN A 157 -17.43 2.21 -3.74
N THR A 158 -17.28 2.47 -5.02
CA THR A 158 -16.90 1.48 -6.05
C THR A 158 -15.38 1.35 -6.21
N SER A 159 -14.59 1.86 -5.26
CA SER A 159 -13.13 1.91 -5.31
C SER A 159 -12.63 2.66 -6.55
N LEU A 160 -12.07 2.01 -7.55
CA LEU A 160 -11.56 2.61 -8.80
C LEU A 160 -12.35 2.17 -10.04
N ALA A 161 -13.55 1.58 -9.86
CA ALA A 161 -14.39 1.22 -10.98
C ALA A 161 -14.76 2.47 -11.80
N GLY A 162 -14.68 2.36 -13.12
CA GLY A 162 -14.93 3.47 -14.04
C GLY A 162 -13.78 4.49 -14.17
N SER A 163 -12.64 4.26 -13.53
CA SER A 163 -11.45 5.09 -13.73
C SER A 163 -10.87 4.89 -15.14
N SER A 164 -10.19 5.92 -15.66
CA SER A 164 -9.52 5.81 -16.95
C SER A 164 -8.40 4.76 -16.92
N PRO A 165 -8.12 4.09 -18.05
CA PRO A 165 -7.03 3.12 -18.14
C PRO A 165 -5.67 3.71 -17.70
N ALA A 166 -5.43 5.00 -17.95
CA ALA A 166 -4.22 5.70 -17.52
C ALA A 166 -4.10 5.71 -15.99
N VAL A 167 -5.17 6.03 -15.26
CA VAL A 167 -5.21 6.01 -13.79
C VAL A 167 -4.98 4.59 -13.28
N MET A 168 -5.64 3.60 -13.86
CA MET A 168 -5.47 2.19 -13.48
C MET A 168 -4.01 1.73 -13.63
N TRP A 169 -3.35 2.05 -14.75
CA TRP A 169 -1.96 1.71 -14.96
C TRP A 169 -1.00 2.44 -14.03
N ILE A 170 -1.22 3.72 -13.74
CA ILE A 170 -0.42 4.46 -12.76
C ILE A 170 -0.50 3.76 -11.40
N ILE A 171 -1.70 3.50 -10.90
CA ILE A 171 -1.89 2.84 -9.61
C ILE A 171 -1.28 1.44 -9.62
N THR A 172 -1.42 0.67 -10.72
CA THR A 172 -0.79 -0.65 -10.86
C THR A 172 0.72 -0.58 -10.71
N VAL A 173 1.36 0.37 -11.41
CA VAL A 173 2.83 0.53 -11.36
C VAL A 173 3.29 0.96 -9.97
N PHE A 174 2.61 1.93 -9.35
CA PHE A 174 3.00 2.40 -8.02
C PHE A 174 2.70 1.37 -6.93
N SER A 175 1.60 0.63 -7.01
CA SER A 175 1.33 -0.52 -6.13
C SER A 175 2.42 -1.59 -6.27
N PHE A 176 2.83 -1.92 -7.50
CA PHE A 176 3.94 -2.84 -7.74
C PHE A 176 5.24 -2.35 -7.09
N LEU A 177 5.58 -1.06 -7.24
CA LEU A 177 6.77 -0.46 -6.63
C LEU A 177 6.67 -0.44 -5.10
N ALA A 178 5.50 -0.18 -4.53
CA ALA A 178 5.25 -0.23 -3.09
C ALA A 178 5.44 -1.65 -2.52
N GLY A 179 5.19 -2.69 -3.33
CA GLY A 179 5.46 -4.09 -3.01
C GLY A 179 6.94 -4.50 -3.14
N VAL A 180 7.82 -3.65 -3.70
CA VAL A 180 9.26 -3.90 -3.79
C VAL A 180 9.97 -3.50 -2.51
N ASN A 181 11.03 -4.22 -2.14
CA ASN A 181 11.91 -3.85 -1.04
C ASN A 181 12.48 -2.43 -1.21
N PHE A 182 12.21 -1.52 -0.28
CA PHE A 182 12.66 -0.12 -0.35
C PHE A 182 14.18 0.02 -0.39
N SER A 183 14.94 -0.95 0.16
CA SER A 183 16.39 -0.97 0.02
C SER A 183 16.84 -1.20 -1.43
N LEU A 184 16.09 -2.00 -2.21
CA LEU A 184 16.35 -2.19 -3.63
C LEU A 184 15.99 -0.95 -4.45
N LEU A 185 14.91 -0.25 -4.08
CA LEU A 185 14.57 1.04 -4.70
C LEU A 185 15.65 2.09 -4.44
N PHE A 186 16.22 2.11 -3.23
CA PHE A 186 17.38 2.95 -2.92
C PHE A 186 18.60 2.62 -3.81
N LEU A 187 18.94 1.35 -3.96
CA LEU A 187 20.03 0.93 -4.83
C LEU A 187 19.78 1.34 -6.28
N ALA A 188 18.55 1.22 -6.76
CA ALA A 188 18.18 1.66 -8.11
C ALA A 188 18.34 3.18 -8.27
N ALA A 189 17.85 3.97 -7.31
CA ALA A 189 17.95 5.43 -7.31
C ALA A 189 19.39 5.95 -7.23
N THR A 190 20.29 5.16 -6.60
CA THR A 190 21.74 5.49 -6.49
C THR A 190 22.58 4.96 -7.66
N GLY A 191 21.97 4.57 -8.77
CA GLY A 191 22.65 4.12 -9.99
C GLY A 191 23.10 2.66 -9.98
N LYS A 192 22.77 1.89 -8.93
CA LYS A 192 23.09 0.45 -8.82
C LYS A 192 21.95 -0.45 -9.31
N LEU A 193 21.28 -0.06 -10.39
CA LEU A 193 20.10 -0.74 -10.92
C LEU A 193 20.37 -2.24 -11.23
N ARG A 194 21.54 -2.57 -11.79
CA ARG A 194 21.91 -3.97 -12.07
C ARG A 194 21.93 -4.83 -10.81
N THR A 195 22.38 -4.26 -9.68
CA THR A 195 22.44 -4.97 -8.40
C THR A 195 21.03 -5.19 -7.86
N ALA A 196 20.15 -4.18 -7.95
CA ALA A 196 18.75 -4.31 -7.56
C ALA A 196 18.03 -5.38 -8.39
N LEU A 197 18.17 -5.38 -9.72
CA LEU A 197 17.54 -6.35 -10.63
C LEU A 197 18.10 -7.79 -10.50
N ARG A 198 19.27 -7.97 -9.90
CA ARG A 198 19.84 -9.29 -9.60
C ARG A 198 19.33 -9.89 -8.31
N SER A 199 18.55 -9.17 -7.52
CA SER A 199 17.91 -9.72 -6.30
C SER A 199 17.00 -10.89 -6.67
N GLU A 200 17.18 -12.02 -6.02
CA GLU A 200 16.34 -13.21 -6.21
C GLU A 200 14.90 -12.92 -5.81
N GLU A 201 14.72 -12.22 -4.68
CA GLU A 201 13.41 -11.83 -4.18
C GLU A 201 12.62 -11.00 -5.21
N LEU A 202 13.26 -9.96 -5.78
CA LEU A 202 12.62 -9.12 -6.81
C LEU A 202 12.28 -9.93 -8.06
N ARG A 203 13.16 -10.86 -8.49
CA ARG A 203 12.87 -11.71 -9.65
C ARG A 203 11.69 -12.64 -9.41
N VAL A 204 11.65 -13.31 -8.26
CA VAL A 204 10.54 -14.21 -7.91
C VAL A 204 9.23 -13.40 -7.83
N TYR A 205 9.22 -12.27 -7.13
CA TYR A 205 8.08 -11.38 -7.05
C TYR A 205 7.57 -10.97 -8.44
N THR A 206 8.46 -10.46 -9.29
CA THR A 206 8.11 -10.04 -10.67
C THR A 206 7.62 -11.22 -11.51
N THR A 207 8.27 -12.38 -11.40
CA THR A 207 7.87 -13.59 -12.14
C THR A 207 6.47 -14.04 -11.75
N ILE A 208 6.13 -14.05 -10.46
CA ILE A 208 4.78 -14.40 -9.99
C ILE A 208 3.76 -13.42 -10.54
N VAL A 209 4.00 -12.09 -10.39
CA VAL A 209 3.09 -11.06 -10.90
C VAL A 209 2.85 -11.25 -12.41
N VAL A 210 3.91 -11.35 -13.20
CA VAL A 210 3.80 -11.49 -14.66
C VAL A 210 3.09 -12.79 -15.05
N SER A 211 3.47 -13.92 -14.44
CA SER A 211 2.89 -15.22 -14.77
C SER A 211 1.40 -15.27 -14.45
N VAL A 212 1.00 -14.81 -13.26
CA VAL A 212 -0.42 -14.81 -12.86
C VAL A 212 -1.23 -13.82 -13.70
N THR A 213 -0.68 -12.64 -13.98
CA THR A 213 -1.32 -11.66 -14.88
C THR A 213 -1.59 -12.29 -16.26
N LEU A 214 -0.60 -12.95 -16.83
CA LEU A 214 -0.77 -13.63 -18.14
C LEU A 214 -1.81 -14.75 -18.09
N LEU A 215 -1.79 -15.58 -17.05
CA LEU A 215 -2.77 -16.65 -16.87
C LEU A 215 -4.19 -16.12 -16.75
N ILE A 216 -4.41 -15.08 -15.94
CA ILE A 216 -5.72 -14.45 -15.77
C ILE A 216 -6.15 -13.77 -17.07
N CYS A 217 -5.26 -13.05 -17.75
CA CYS A 217 -5.54 -12.40 -19.03
C CYS A 217 -6.02 -13.41 -20.09
N VAL A 218 -5.29 -14.53 -20.26
CA VAL A 218 -5.71 -15.59 -21.18
C VAL A 218 -7.05 -16.19 -20.79
N CYS A 219 -7.26 -16.45 -19.52
CA CYS A 219 -8.53 -16.98 -19.01
C CYS A 219 -9.71 -16.04 -19.29
N LEU A 220 -9.57 -14.73 -19.00
CA LEU A 220 -10.60 -13.72 -19.28
C LEU A 220 -10.88 -13.63 -20.79
N ARG A 221 -9.83 -13.69 -21.61
CA ARG A 221 -9.98 -13.64 -23.08
C ARG A 221 -10.73 -14.84 -23.62
N VAL A 222 -10.36 -16.06 -23.18
CA VAL A 222 -10.87 -17.32 -23.74
C VAL A 222 -12.23 -17.70 -23.14
N GLN A 223 -12.42 -17.55 -21.82
CA GLN A 223 -13.63 -18.03 -21.16
C GLN A 223 -14.70 -16.93 -20.99
N ALA A 224 -14.28 -15.68 -20.78
CA ALA A 224 -15.22 -14.57 -20.57
C ALA A 224 -15.39 -13.69 -21.82
N GLY A 225 -14.61 -13.89 -22.88
CA GLY A 225 -14.72 -13.12 -24.13
C GLY A 225 -14.34 -11.64 -24.01
N VAL A 226 -13.68 -11.23 -22.91
CA VAL A 226 -13.30 -9.84 -22.66
C VAL A 226 -12.28 -9.36 -23.71
N PRO A 227 -12.40 -8.13 -24.24
CA PRO A 227 -11.40 -7.57 -25.17
C PRO A 227 -9.98 -7.61 -24.61
N LEU A 228 -8.98 -7.82 -25.47
CA LEU A 228 -7.59 -8.02 -25.04
C LEU A 228 -7.06 -6.85 -24.20
N GLY A 229 -7.36 -5.60 -24.59
CA GLY A 229 -6.91 -4.41 -23.86
C GLY A 229 -7.46 -4.35 -22.43
N GLU A 230 -8.74 -4.64 -22.24
CA GLU A 230 -9.40 -4.70 -20.96
C GLU A 230 -8.87 -5.89 -20.14
N SER A 231 -8.79 -7.08 -20.76
CA SER A 231 -8.25 -8.28 -20.10
C SER A 231 -6.84 -8.08 -19.53
N VAL A 232 -5.96 -7.37 -20.26
CA VAL A 232 -4.60 -7.08 -19.79
C VAL A 232 -4.63 -6.09 -18.63
N THR A 233 -5.41 -5.03 -18.76
CA THR A 233 -5.49 -3.99 -17.72
C THR A 233 -6.09 -4.53 -16.43
N ASP A 234 -7.22 -5.24 -16.52
CA ASP A 234 -7.91 -5.78 -15.34
C ASP A 234 -7.10 -6.90 -14.69
N ALA A 235 -6.51 -7.81 -15.49
CA ALA A 235 -5.66 -8.87 -14.96
C ALA A 235 -4.42 -8.30 -14.26
N ALA A 236 -3.73 -7.33 -14.84
CA ALA A 236 -2.56 -6.70 -14.25
C ALA A 236 -2.92 -5.95 -12.96
N PHE A 237 -3.97 -5.14 -13.00
CA PHE A 237 -4.45 -4.39 -11.87
C PHE A 237 -4.80 -5.30 -10.69
N GLN A 238 -5.70 -6.28 -10.90
CA GLN A 238 -6.14 -7.17 -9.82
C GLN A 238 -5.02 -8.07 -9.29
N THR A 239 -4.13 -8.57 -10.15
CA THR A 239 -2.97 -9.35 -9.71
C THR A 239 -2.07 -8.54 -8.79
N VAL A 240 -1.72 -7.31 -9.21
CA VAL A 240 -0.81 -6.46 -8.44
C VAL A 240 -1.45 -6.01 -7.14
N THR A 241 -2.69 -5.50 -7.18
CA THR A 241 -3.35 -4.95 -5.99
C THR A 241 -3.61 -6.02 -4.92
N ILE A 242 -3.88 -7.27 -5.33
CA ILE A 242 -4.06 -8.38 -4.39
C ILE A 242 -2.72 -8.87 -3.86
N MET A 243 -1.71 -9.07 -4.71
CA MET A 243 -0.41 -9.56 -4.26
C MET A 243 0.32 -8.56 -3.36
N THR A 244 0.14 -7.26 -3.61
CA THR A 244 0.70 -6.21 -2.75
C THR A 244 -0.17 -5.92 -1.52
N THR A 245 -1.29 -6.61 -1.38
CA THR A 245 -2.29 -6.36 -0.32
C THR A 245 -2.85 -4.94 -0.31
N THR A 246 -2.80 -4.23 -1.45
CA THR A 246 -3.38 -2.89 -1.59
C THR A 246 -4.91 -2.93 -1.54
N GLY A 247 -5.54 -3.88 -2.25
CA GLY A 247 -6.97 -4.14 -2.12
C GLY A 247 -7.90 -3.23 -2.94
N PHE A 248 -7.38 -2.39 -3.86
CA PHE A 248 -8.23 -1.68 -4.79
C PHE A 248 -8.92 -2.63 -5.77
N ALA A 249 -10.11 -2.26 -6.22
CA ALA A 249 -10.86 -2.98 -7.24
C ALA A 249 -11.29 -2.04 -8.37
N THR A 250 -11.19 -2.52 -9.61
CA THR A 250 -11.70 -1.85 -10.81
C THR A 250 -12.92 -2.54 -11.37
N VAL A 251 -13.03 -3.83 -11.09
CA VAL A 251 -14.11 -4.71 -11.55
C VAL A 251 -14.50 -5.69 -10.43
N ASP A 252 -15.70 -6.21 -10.50
CA ASP A 252 -16.13 -7.29 -9.61
C ASP A 252 -15.53 -8.63 -10.08
N PHE A 253 -14.37 -8.99 -9.52
CA PHE A 253 -13.71 -10.26 -9.82
C PHE A 253 -14.47 -11.49 -9.30
N ALA A 254 -15.52 -11.34 -8.47
CA ALA A 254 -16.39 -12.45 -8.09
C ALA A 254 -17.14 -13.02 -9.31
N LEU A 255 -17.36 -12.22 -10.34
CA LEU A 255 -17.97 -12.62 -11.60
C LEU A 255 -16.99 -13.30 -12.57
N TRP A 256 -15.72 -13.31 -12.26
CA TRP A 256 -14.70 -13.92 -13.11
C TRP A 256 -14.76 -15.46 -13.10
N PRO A 257 -14.21 -16.13 -14.12
CA PRO A 257 -14.11 -17.58 -14.15
C PRO A 257 -13.46 -18.14 -12.88
N THR A 258 -13.91 -19.31 -12.45
CA THR A 258 -13.45 -19.94 -11.19
C THR A 258 -11.93 -20.04 -11.10
N PHE A 259 -11.25 -20.34 -12.21
CA PHE A 259 -9.78 -20.39 -12.24
C PHE A 259 -9.15 -19.05 -11.84
N CYS A 260 -9.64 -17.92 -12.38
CA CYS A 260 -9.14 -16.59 -12.03
C CYS A 260 -9.34 -16.28 -10.54
N ARG A 261 -10.53 -16.58 -10.00
CA ARG A 261 -10.81 -16.39 -8.57
C ARG A 261 -9.90 -17.22 -7.66
N MET A 262 -9.65 -18.48 -8.04
CA MET A 262 -8.74 -19.35 -7.28
C MET A 262 -7.28 -18.87 -7.36
N ALA A 263 -6.83 -18.38 -8.52
CA ALA A 263 -5.50 -17.80 -8.66
C ALA A 263 -5.34 -16.54 -7.77
N LEU A 264 -6.33 -15.65 -7.74
CA LEU A 264 -6.33 -14.48 -6.86
C LEU A 264 -6.38 -14.89 -5.37
N LEU A 265 -7.15 -15.91 -5.01
CA LEU A 265 -7.20 -16.43 -3.65
C LEU A 265 -5.81 -16.94 -3.17
N VAL A 266 -5.09 -17.65 -4.03
CA VAL A 266 -3.71 -18.09 -3.73
C VAL A 266 -2.78 -16.89 -3.55
N LEU A 267 -2.93 -15.85 -4.36
CA LEU A 267 -2.13 -14.62 -4.23
C LEU A 267 -2.39 -13.86 -2.91
N MET A 268 -3.58 -13.96 -2.33
CA MET A 268 -3.87 -13.32 -1.03
C MET A 268 -2.98 -13.83 0.11
N PHE A 269 -2.48 -15.06 0.01
CA PHE A 269 -1.55 -15.62 1.00
C PHE A 269 -0.09 -15.24 0.70
N THR A 270 0.24 -14.93 -0.56
CA THR A 270 1.56 -14.43 -0.93
C THR A 270 1.63 -12.94 -0.62
N GLY A 271 2.79 -12.40 -0.41
CA GLY A 271 2.98 -10.97 -0.16
C GLY A 271 3.98 -10.37 -1.13
N GLY A 272 4.16 -9.06 -1.04
CA GLY A 272 5.28 -8.39 -1.69
C GLY A 272 6.62 -8.73 -1.04
N CYS A 273 7.69 -8.08 -1.48
CA CYS A 273 9.04 -8.27 -0.95
C CYS A 273 9.15 -7.90 0.54
N ALA A 274 10.07 -8.53 1.26
CA ALA A 274 10.42 -8.14 2.62
C ALA A 274 11.00 -6.71 2.62
N GLY A 275 10.60 -5.88 3.60
CA GLY A 275 11.01 -4.47 3.62
C GLY A 275 10.29 -3.60 2.59
N SER A 276 9.11 -4.00 2.13
CA SER A 276 8.12 -3.20 1.41
C SER A 276 6.97 -2.82 2.35
N THR A 277 6.05 -1.96 1.89
CA THR A 277 4.81 -1.64 2.62
C THR A 277 3.77 -2.76 2.54
N SER A 278 3.89 -3.66 1.56
CA SER A 278 2.96 -4.78 1.36
C SER A 278 2.89 -5.71 2.57
N GLY A 279 1.72 -6.23 2.86
CA GLY A 279 1.46 -7.31 3.81
C GLY A 279 1.78 -8.70 3.23
N GLY A 280 1.11 -9.73 3.78
CA GLY A 280 1.23 -11.12 3.34
C GLY A 280 2.39 -11.89 3.97
N MET A 281 2.48 -13.17 3.66
CA MET A 281 3.61 -14.01 4.06
C MET A 281 4.83 -13.69 3.19
N LYS A 282 5.98 -13.44 3.85
CA LYS A 282 7.23 -13.03 3.20
C LYS A 282 8.33 -14.03 3.44
#